data_c2d2b2ed25de387dac72f887a4d523ac
#
_entry.id   c2d2b2ed25de387dac72f887a4d523ac
#
_cell.length_a   1.000
_cell.length_b   1.000
_cell.length_c   1.000
_cell.angle_alpha   90.00
_cell.angle_beta   90.00
_cell.angle_gamma   90.00
#
_symmetry.space_group_name_H-M   'P 1'
#
loop_
_entity.id
_entity.type
_entity.pdbx_description
1 polymer ?
#
loop_
_entity_poly.entity_id
_entity_poly.type
_entity_poly.pdbx_seq_one_letter_code
_entity_poly.pdbx_strand_id
1 'polypeptide(L)'
;MSDEKFDDGFSLVELLVSVFLIAILSVALIPNLVASMQAGSNMKTRTFAIAVNRQAIVGLEAAGNTSCSALNTYVATSANQSVVIPTGKTLTVTFSPASFACTANVPYSQPVTATVTDSSGFQLSRATTSIWITQ
;
A
#
# COMPACT_ATOMS: atom_id res chain seq x y z
N MET A 1 -29.70 55.87 -36.14
CA MET A 1 -28.35 55.70 -35.52
C MET A 1 -28.12 54.22 -35.48
N SER A 2 -27.33 53.73 -36.45
CA SER A 2 -27.00 52.28 -36.52
C SER A 2 -25.74 52.05 -35.69
N ASP A 3 -25.86 51.26 -34.65
CA ASP A 3 -24.71 50.78 -33.91
C ASP A 3 -23.94 49.78 -34.81
N GLU A 4 -22.86 50.21 -35.40
CA GLU A 4 -21.88 49.33 -36.01
C GLU A 4 -21.18 48.54 -34.91
N LYS A 5 -21.61 47.28 -34.73
CA LYS A 5 -20.85 46.27 -33.97
C LYS A 5 -19.55 46.03 -34.73
N PHE A 6 -18.46 46.57 -34.21
CA PHE A 6 -17.12 46.12 -34.61
C PHE A 6 -16.98 44.66 -34.22
N ASP A 7 -17.07 43.77 -35.20
CA ASP A 7 -16.57 42.39 -35.05
C ASP A 7 -15.03 42.47 -35.03
N ASP A 8 -14.47 42.58 -33.84
CA ASP A 8 -13.02 42.50 -33.64
C ASP A 8 -12.60 41.06 -33.94
N GLY A 9 -12.22 40.81 -35.19
CA GLY A 9 -11.64 39.53 -35.59
C GLY A 9 -10.31 39.31 -34.89
N PHE A 10 -10.11 38.11 -34.33
CA PHE A 10 -8.83 37.71 -33.69
C PHE A 10 -7.66 37.95 -34.62
N SER A 11 -6.66 38.69 -34.13
CA SER A 11 -5.41 38.92 -34.86
C SER A 11 -4.63 37.61 -34.97
N LEU A 12 -4.01 37.33 -36.11
CA LEU A 12 -3.16 36.16 -36.33
C LEU A 12 -2.01 36.08 -35.31
N VAL A 13 -1.53 37.24 -34.87
CA VAL A 13 -0.51 37.35 -33.79
C VAL A 13 -1.06 36.91 -32.45
N GLU A 14 -2.29 37.26 -32.12
CA GLU A 14 -2.93 36.88 -30.87
C GLU A 14 -3.16 35.37 -30.78
N LEU A 15 -3.52 34.76 -31.90
CA LEU A 15 -3.66 33.28 -31.98
C LEU A 15 -2.31 32.60 -31.83
N LEU A 16 -1.24 33.10 -32.44
CA LEU A 16 0.12 32.59 -32.29
C LEU A 16 0.61 32.66 -30.83
N VAL A 17 0.42 33.81 -30.17
CA VAL A 17 0.80 34.01 -28.78
C VAL A 17 0.01 33.08 -27.86
N SER A 18 -1.29 32.92 -28.09
CA SER A 18 -2.14 32.01 -27.29
C SER A 18 -1.69 30.57 -27.38
N VAL A 19 -1.40 30.06 -28.57
CA VAL A 19 -0.90 28.69 -28.78
C VAL A 19 0.45 28.49 -28.11
N PHE A 20 1.34 29.47 -28.20
CA PHE A 20 2.65 29.43 -27.56
C PHE A 20 2.54 29.41 -26.05
N LEU A 21 1.66 30.20 -25.43
CA LEU A 21 1.40 30.18 -23.98
C LEU A 21 0.81 28.85 -23.52
N ILE A 22 -0.14 28.28 -24.27
CA ILE A 22 -0.72 26.96 -23.96
C ILE A 22 0.36 25.88 -24.03
N ALA A 23 1.25 25.92 -25.01
CA ALA A 23 2.35 24.96 -25.13
C ALA A 23 3.28 25.00 -23.92
N ILE A 24 3.68 26.20 -23.46
CA ILE A 24 4.53 26.36 -22.27
C ILE A 24 3.82 25.84 -21.01
N LEU A 25 2.54 26.19 -20.82
CA LEU A 25 1.76 25.74 -19.68
C LEU A 25 1.60 24.20 -19.68
N SER A 26 1.39 23.59 -20.84
CA SER A 26 1.26 22.15 -20.95
C SER A 26 2.52 21.41 -20.52
N VAL A 27 3.70 21.86 -20.94
CA VAL A 27 5.00 21.28 -20.55
C VAL A 27 5.22 21.38 -19.03
N ALA A 28 4.77 22.46 -18.40
CA ALA A 28 4.92 22.65 -16.95
C ALA A 28 3.95 21.79 -16.11
N LEU A 29 2.74 21.51 -16.63
CA LEU A 29 1.70 20.81 -15.87
C LEU A 29 1.78 19.29 -15.97
N ILE A 30 2.17 18.73 -17.10
CA ILE A 30 2.21 17.28 -17.34
C ILE A 30 3.06 16.52 -16.31
N PRO A 31 4.31 16.94 -15.99
CA PRO A 31 5.13 16.23 -15.02
C PRO A 31 4.50 16.16 -13.62
N ASN A 32 3.87 17.25 -13.19
CA ASN A 32 3.19 17.32 -11.90
C ASN A 32 1.99 16.38 -11.82
N LEU A 33 1.24 16.25 -12.91
CA LEU A 33 0.11 15.33 -12.99
C LEU A 33 0.56 13.86 -12.91
N VAL A 34 1.62 13.49 -13.64
CA VAL A 34 2.19 12.15 -13.61
C VAL A 34 2.73 11.80 -12.22
N ALA A 35 3.45 12.72 -11.59
CA ALA A 35 3.95 12.54 -10.23
C ALA A 35 2.82 12.33 -9.21
N SER A 36 1.72 13.10 -9.32
CA SER A 36 0.54 12.96 -8.48
C SER A 36 -0.14 11.59 -8.64
N MET A 37 -0.27 11.09 -9.88
CA MET A 37 -0.83 9.75 -10.14
C MET A 37 0.05 8.63 -9.55
N GLN A 38 1.37 8.74 -9.68
CA GLN A 38 2.31 7.78 -9.11
C GLN A 38 2.26 7.78 -7.57
N ALA A 39 2.21 8.96 -6.95
CA ALA A 39 2.05 9.09 -5.51
C ALA A 39 0.74 8.45 -5.02
N GLY A 40 -0.37 8.64 -5.72
CA GLY A 40 -1.66 8.03 -5.43
C GLY A 40 -1.63 6.50 -5.50
N SER A 41 -0.97 5.92 -6.50
CA SER A 41 -0.79 4.47 -6.64
C SER A 41 0.04 3.88 -5.50
N ASN A 42 1.13 4.56 -5.11
CA ASN A 42 1.98 4.13 -4.00
C ASN A 42 1.25 4.21 -2.66
N MET A 43 0.43 5.24 -2.43
CA MET A 43 -0.42 5.34 -1.26
C MET A 43 -1.41 4.19 -1.15
N LYS A 44 -2.10 3.85 -2.23
CA LYS A 44 -3.02 2.70 -2.27
C LYS A 44 -2.31 1.41 -1.90
N THR A 45 -1.15 1.15 -2.49
CA THR A 45 -0.34 -0.05 -2.19
C THR A 45 0.02 -0.13 -0.70
N ARG A 46 0.45 0.97 -0.09
CA ARG A 46 0.76 1.02 1.35
C ARG A 46 -0.47 0.80 2.22
N THR A 47 -1.61 1.37 1.87
CA THR A 47 -2.87 1.17 2.61
C THR A 47 -3.29 -0.29 2.59
N PHE A 48 -3.21 -0.96 1.44
CA PHE A 48 -3.45 -2.40 1.34
C PHE A 48 -2.46 -3.23 2.15
N ALA A 49 -1.17 -2.88 2.12
CA ALA A 49 -0.15 -3.56 2.92
C ALA A 49 -0.42 -3.46 4.42
N ILE A 50 -0.88 -2.31 4.90
CA ILE A 50 -1.27 -2.12 6.31
C ILE A 50 -2.51 -2.97 6.63
N ALA A 51 -3.52 -3.02 5.76
CA ALA A 51 -4.71 -3.84 5.97
C ALA A 51 -4.38 -5.34 6.03
N VAL A 52 -3.55 -5.82 5.11
CA VAL A 52 -3.07 -7.21 5.08
C VAL A 52 -2.29 -7.54 6.36
N ASN A 53 -1.41 -6.63 6.79
CA ASN A 53 -0.63 -6.81 8.01
C ASN A 53 -1.52 -6.89 9.27
N ARG A 54 -2.54 -6.02 9.37
CA ARG A 54 -3.52 -6.07 10.47
C ARG A 54 -4.29 -7.38 10.48
N GLN A 55 -4.75 -7.84 9.33
CA GLN A 55 -5.46 -9.11 9.21
C GLN A 55 -4.56 -10.29 9.63
N ALA A 56 -3.30 -10.28 9.24
CA ALA A 56 -2.32 -11.30 9.63
C ALA A 56 -2.11 -11.32 11.15
N ILE A 57 -2.01 -10.16 11.79
CA ILE A 57 -1.86 -10.05 13.26
C ILE A 57 -3.12 -10.55 13.98
N VAL A 58 -4.31 -10.15 13.56
CA VAL A 58 -5.57 -10.62 14.16
C VAL A 58 -5.70 -12.15 14.05
N GLY A 59 -5.36 -12.71 12.90
CA GLY A 59 -5.35 -14.18 12.73
C GLY A 59 -4.32 -14.87 13.62
N LEU A 60 -3.16 -14.25 13.78
CA LEU A 60 -2.10 -14.74 14.65
C LEU A 60 -2.52 -14.73 16.15
N GLU A 61 -3.15 -13.66 16.61
CA GLU A 61 -3.68 -13.55 17.98
C GLU A 61 -4.81 -14.57 18.23
N ALA A 62 -5.71 -14.72 17.26
CA ALA A 62 -6.77 -15.72 17.35
C ALA A 62 -6.23 -17.16 17.44
N ALA A 63 -5.21 -17.48 16.64
CA ALA A 63 -4.55 -18.78 16.68
C ALA A 63 -3.79 -19.00 18.01
N GLY A 64 -3.09 -17.98 18.50
CA GLY A 64 -2.37 -18.01 19.78
C GLY A 64 -3.28 -18.26 20.98
N ASN A 65 -4.47 -17.65 20.96
CA ASN A 65 -5.48 -17.85 22.01
C ASN A 65 -6.10 -19.27 21.98
N THR A 66 -5.97 -20.01 20.88
CA THR A 66 -6.51 -21.36 20.76
C THR A 66 -5.52 -22.40 21.28
N SER A 67 -4.32 -22.42 20.73
CA SER A 67 -3.22 -23.28 21.18
C SER A 67 -1.91 -22.91 20.48
N CYS A 68 -0.79 -23.30 21.08
CA CYS A 68 0.52 -23.15 20.44
C CYS A 68 0.65 -23.92 19.10
N SER A 69 0.02 -25.08 19.00
CA SER A 69 -0.01 -25.85 17.74
C SER A 69 -0.78 -25.13 16.66
N ALA A 70 -1.93 -24.54 17.00
CA ALA A 70 -2.72 -23.72 16.05
C ALA A 70 -1.92 -22.50 15.57
N LEU A 71 -1.18 -21.87 16.46
CA LEU A 71 -0.30 -20.75 16.15
C LEU A 71 0.79 -21.14 15.15
N ASN A 72 1.49 -22.25 15.37
CA ASN A 72 2.50 -22.76 14.45
C ASN A 72 1.90 -23.13 13.09
N THR A 73 0.72 -23.74 13.08
CA THR A 73 -0.01 -24.06 11.84
C THR A 73 -0.39 -22.78 11.08
N TYR A 74 -0.90 -21.77 11.79
CA TYR A 74 -1.24 -20.48 11.18
C TYR A 74 -0.01 -19.82 10.56
N VAL A 75 1.10 -19.74 11.29
CA VAL A 75 2.33 -19.15 10.76
C VAL A 75 2.85 -19.91 9.55
N ALA A 76 2.86 -21.26 9.59
CA ALA A 76 3.33 -22.08 8.48
C ALA A 76 2.45 -21.93 7.21
N THR A 77 1.12 -21.82 7.37
CA THR A 77 0.19 -21.67 6.25
C THR A 77 0.10 -20.26 5.73
N SER A 78 0.25 -19.26 6.60
CA SER A 78 0.11 -17.83 6.24
C SER A 78 1.45 -17.19 5.88
N ALA A 79 2.58 -17.79 6.32
CA ALA A 79 3.90 -17.32 5.90
C ALA A 79 4.08 -17.53 4.40
N ASN A 80 4.62 -16.52 3.73
CA ASN A 80 4.82 -16.49 2.27
C ASN A 80 3.52 -16.54 1.45
N GLN A 81 2.37 -16.32 2.06
CA GLN A 81 1.13 -16.20 1.33
C GLN A 81 1.15 -14.92 0.48
N SER A 82 0.98 -15.11 -0.82
CA SER A 82 0.95 -14.02 -1.79
C SER A 82 -0.47 -13.50 -1.96
N VAL A 83 -0.67 -12.21 -1.68
CA VAL A 83 -1.94 -11.51 -1.90
C VAL A 83 -1.81 -10.58 -3.07
N VAL A 84 -2.59 -10.79 -4.12
CA VAL A 84 -2.66 -9.88 -5.27
C VAL A 84 -3.64 -8.75 -4.93
N ILE A 85 -3.16 -7.52 -4.96
CA ILE A 85 -3.97 -6.33 -4.70
C ILE A 85 -4.49 -5.71 -6.00
N PRO A 86 -5.56 -4.87 -5.95
CA PRO A 86 -6.18 -4.28 -7.15
C PRO A 86 -5.23 -3.46 -8.03
N THR A 87 -4.08 -3.04 -7.51
CA THR A 87 -3.02 -2.37 -8.27
C THR A 87 -2.17 -3.33 -9.12
N GLY A 88 -2.47 -4.63 -9.11
CA GLY A 88 -1.71 -5.67 -9.82
C GLY A 88 -0.40 -6.07 -9.16
N LYS A 89 -0.07 -5.51 -7.99
CA LYS A 89 1.13 -5.88 -7.23
C LYS A 89 0.84 -7.08 -6.33
N THR A 90 1.84 -7.92 -6.14
CA THR A 90 1.79 -9.06 -5.21
C THR A 90 2.45 -8.65 -3.90
N LEU A 91 1.74 -8.89 -2.79
CA LEU A 91 2.24 -8.67 -1.44
C LEU A 91 2.50 -10.03 -0.77
N THR A 92 3.61 -10.13 -0.05
CA THR A 92 3.97 -11.33 0.72
C THR A 92 4.05 -10.98 2.19
N VAL A 93 3.44 -11.81 3.04
CA VAL A 93 3.49 -11.68 4.50
C VAL A 93 4.54 -12.63 5.05
N THR A 94 5.38 -12.15 5.94
CA THR A 94 6.36 -12.96 6.67
C THR A 94 6.25 -12.70 8.16
N PHE A 95 6.50 -13.73 8.97
CA PHE A 95 6.49 -13.64 10.43
C PHE A 95 7.87 -13.91 11.01
N SER A 96 8.18 -13.21 12.06
CA SER A 96 9.40 -13.44 12.85
C SER A 96 9.06 -13.43 14.37
N PRO A 97 9.28 -14.53 15.09
CA PRO A 97 9.84 -15.81 14.65
C PRO A 97 8.91 -16.58 13.72
N ALA A 98 9.48 -17.46 12.89
CA ALA A 98 8.73 -18.32 11.96
C ALA A 98 8.14 -19.58 12.62
N SER A 99 8.47 -19.84 13.87
CA SER A 99 7.96 -20.95 14.69
C SER A 99 8.05 -20.61 16.17
N PHE A 100 7.21 -21.25 16.95
CA PHE A 100 7.10 -21.07 18.40
C PHE A 100 7.41 -22.37 19.12
N ALA A 101 8.16 -22.26 20.21
CA ALA A 101 8.41 -23.40 21.08
C ALA A 101 7.18 -23.67 21.97
N CYS A 102 6.51 -24.79 21.73
CA CYS A 102 5.37 -25.22 22.52
C CYS A 102 5.87 -26.02 23.74
N THR A 103 6.39 -25.33 24.75
CA THR A 103 6.85 -25.98 26.00
C THR A 103 5.68 -26.13 26.95
N ALA A 104 5.47 -27.37 27.46
CA ALA A 104 4.37 -27.69 28.36
C ALA A 104 4.41 -26.88 29.66
N ASN A 105 3.26 -26.39 30.10
CA ASN A 105 2.92 -25.88 31.42
C ASN A 105 3.25 -24.45 31.83
N VAL A 106 3.72 -23.57 30.95
CA VAL A 106 3.86 -22.15 31.33
C VAL A 106 3.33 -21.25 30.20
N PRO A 107 2.26 -20.50 30.45
CA PRO A 107 1.88 -19.44 29.49
C PRO A 107 3.00 -18.41 29.44
N TYR A 108 3.45 -18.07 28.23
CA TYR A 108 4.46 -17.06 28.04
C TYR A 108 4.05 -16.09 26.95
N SER A 109 4.57 -14.88 27.06
CA SER A 109 4.34 -13.84 26.03
C SER A 109 5.57 -13.75 25.13
N GLN A 110 5.36 -13.79 23.83
CA GLN A 110 6.43 -13.64 22.85
C GLN A 110 6.11 -12.53 21.84
N PRO A 111 7.05 -11.61 21.60
CA PRO A 111 6.88 -10.62 20.55
C PRO A 111 6.96 -11.28 19.16
N VAL A 112 6.01 -10.97 18.32
CA VAL A 112 5.96 -11.44 16.93
C VAL A 112 5.88 -10.23 16.02
N THR A 113 6.71 -10.23 15.00
CA THR A 113 6.72 -9.19 13.97
C THR A 113 6.15 -9.76 12.67
N ALA A 114 5.10 -9.15 12.18
CA ALA A 114 4.58 -9.37 10.84
C ALA A 114 5.14 -8.30 9.89
N THR A 115 5.71 -8.73 8.78
CA THR A 115 6.29 -7.85 7.76
C THR A 115 5.62 -8.14 6.43
N VAL A 116 5.20 -7.09 5.73
CA VAL A 116 4.63 -7.16 4.38
C VAL A 116 5.62 -6.57 3.41
N THR A 117 6.01 -7.37 2.42
CA THR A 117 6.92 -6.96 1.34
C THR A 117 6.22 -7.04 -0.01
N ASP A 118 6.70 -6.29 -0.98
CA ASP A 118 6.29 -6.43 -2.38
C ASP A 118 7.14 -7.49 -3.09
N SER A 119 6.84 -7.73 -4.38
CA SER A 119 7.55 -8.69 -5.22
C SER A 119 9.03 -8.38 -5.43
N SER A 120 9.47 -7.16 -5.15
CA SER A 120 10.88 -6.75 -5.19
C SER A 120 11.62 -6.93 -3.86
N GLY A 121 10.89 -7.38 -2.82
CA GLY A 121 11.43 -7.51 -1.46
C GLY A 121 11.41 -6.21 -0.66
N PHE A 122 10.83 -5.14 -1.22
CA PHE A 122 10.74 -3.87 -0.50
C PHE A 122 9.68 -3.95 0.61
N GLN A 123 10.07 -3.58 1.83
CA GLN A 123 9.17 -3.59 2.99
C GLN A 123 8.17 -2.44 2.91
N LEU A 124 6.88 -2.79 2.84
CA LEU A 124 5.77 -1.82 2.77
C LEU A 124 5.12 -1.56 4.13
N SER A 125 5.06 -2.58 4.98
CA SER A 125 4.47 -2.49 6.32
C SER A 125 5.19 -3.44 7.27
N ARG A 126 5.30 -3.04 8.53
CA ARG A 126 5.82 -3.86 9.63
C ARG A 126 5.00 -3.55 10.87
N ALA A 127 4.59 -4.57 11.57
CA ALA A 127 3.93 -4.44 12.88
C ALA A 127 4.42 -5.53 13.82
N THR A 128 4.56 -5.17 15.07
CA THR A 128 4.98 -6.09 16.13
C THR A 128 3.87 -6.14 17.19
N THR A 129 3.48 -7.34 17.57
CA THR A 129 2.54 -7.60 18.66
C THR A 129 3.14 -8.60 19.63
N SER A 130 2.67 -8.60 20.87
CA SER A 130 3.02 -9.62 21.86
C SER A 130 1.86 -10.61 21.98
N ILE A 131 2.14 -11.88 21.72
CA ILE A 131 1.13 -12.94 21.76
C ILE A 131 1.30 -13.73 23.04
N TRP A 132 0.20 -13.92 23.75
CA TRP A 132 0.11 -14.86 24.84
C TRP A 132 -0.14 -16.26 24.27
N ILE A 133 0.77 -17.16 24.54
CA ILE A 133 0.67 -18.54 24.10
C ILE A 133 0.12 -19.35 25.26
N THR A 134 -1.12 -19.79 25.09
CA THR A 134 -1.79 -20.76 25.98
C THR A 134 -1.65 -22.15 25.40
N GLN A 135 -1.70 -23.15 26.26
CA GLN A 135 -1.61 -24.57 25.84
C GLN A 135 -2.97 -25.17 25.64
#